data_901f41aba45c4f83493d70d06766cf7b
#
_entry.id   901f41aba45c4f83493d70d06766cf7b
#
_cell.length_a   1.000
_cell.length_b   1.000
_cell.length_c   1.000
_cell.angle_alpha   90.00
_cell.angle_beta   90.00
_cell.angle_gamma   90.00
#
_symmetry.space_group_name_H-M   'P 1'
#
loop_
_entity.id
_entity.type
_entity.pdbx_description
1 polymer ?
#
loop_
_entity_poly.entity_id
_entity_poly.type
_entity_poly.pdbx_seq_one_letter_code
_entity_poly.pdbx_strand_id
1 'polypeptide(L)'
;SRKLEEILLVYIMENNRIVSKERMLEVYFNIIEWGPNVYGIGEASTFYFEKSPSELTLNECLYLANIIPSPKKFMYQFNSEGNLKSFAINRDRLLKNIMMRRGILVSDDTLYQMPIQVTGVAKSFIKTKVLDTIKIDSTSIEEFDF
;
A
#
# COMPACT_ATOMS: atom_id res chain seq x y z
N SER A 1 12.91 -14.17 24.55
CA SER A 1 12.45 -14.29 23.14
C SER A 1 11.69 -13.03 22.76
N ARG A 2 12.09 -12.38 21.68
CA ARG A 2 11.50 -11.13 21.17
C ARG A 2 9.96 -11.14 21.16
N LYS A 3 9.34 -12.29 20.82
CA LYS A 3 7.89 -12.43 20.83
C LYS A 3 7.26 -12.35 22.22
N LEU A 4 7.93 -12.84 23.25
CA LEU A 4 7.44 -12.73 24.63
C LEU A 4 7.54 -11.30 25.13
N GLU A 5 8.57 -10.56 24.76
CA GLU A 5 8.70 -9.13 25.08
C GLU A 5 7.61 -8.31 24.40
N GLU A 6 7.35 -8.55 23.11
CA GLU A 6 6.26 -7.92 22.37
C GLU A 6 4.89 -8.16 23.03
N ILE A 7 4.59 -9.42 23.40
CA ILE A 7 3.34 -9.79 24.09
C ILE A 7 3.23 -9.10 25.45
N LEU A 8 4.30 -9.10 26.22
CA LEU A 8 4.33 -8.48 27.54
C LEU A 8 4.13 -6.98 27.48
N LEU A 9 4.80 -6.31 26.52
CA LEU A 9 4.64 -4.88 26.28
C LEU A 9 3.18 -4.53 25.91
N VAL A 10 2.59 -5.25 24.98
CA VAL A 10 1.17 -5.05 24.58
C VAL A 10 0.25 -5.25 25.76
N TYR A 11 0.46 -6.32 26.56
CA TYR A 11 -0.34 -6.60 27.75
C TYR A 11 -0.24 -5.47 28.79
N ILE A 12 0.96 -4.97 29.06
CA ILE A 12 1.17 -3.86 30.01
C ILE A 12 0.50 -2.59 29.51
N MET A 13 0.65 -2.25 28.24
CA MET A 13 0.07 -1.06 27.62
C MET A 13 -1.45 -1.10 27.63
N GLU A 14 -2.06 -2.23 27.30
CA GLU A 14 -3.50 -2.40 27.25
C GLU A 14 -4.13 -2.49 28.64
N ASN A 15 -3.54 -3.28 29.56
CA ASN A 15 -4.08 -3.46 30.91
C ASN A 15 -4.01 -2.20 31.76
N ASN A 16 -2.95 -1.40 31.62
CA ASN A 16 -2.80 -0.14 32.35
C ASN A 16 -3.44 1.07 31.62
N ARG A 17 -4.06 0.87 30.47
CA ARG A 17 -4.66 1.93 29.64
C ARG A 17 -3.70 3.10 29.38
N ILE A 18 -2.42 2.80 29.19
CA ILE A 18 -1.38 3.81 28.99
C ILE A 18 -1.61 4.56 27.68
N VAL A 19 -2.07 3.85 26.64
CA VAL A 19 -2.33 4.40 25.31
C VAL A 19 -3.59 3.76 24.72
N SER A 20 -4.46 4.57 24.09
CA SER A 20 -5.62 4.03 23.38
C SER A 20 -5.20 3.31 22.08
N LYS A 21 -6.05 2.40 21.59
CA LYS A 21 -5.81 1.69 20.32
C LYS A 21 -5.73 2.65 19.13
N GLU A 22 -6.52 3.70 19.14
CA GLU A 22 -6.52 4.75 18.11
C GLU A 22 -5.17 5.48 18.10
N ARG A 23 -4.63 5.82 19.26
CA ARG A 23 -3.33 6.47 19.37
C ARG A 23 -2.19 5.54 18.93
N MET A 24 -2.29 4.25 19.25
CA MET A 24 -1.31 3.26 18.76
C MET A 24 -1.34 3.17 17.23
N LEU A 25 -2.53 3.13 16.63
CA LEU A 25 -2.67 3.12 15.16
C LEU A 25 -2.16 4.41 14.53
N GLU A 26 -2.44 5.57 15.13
CA GLU A 26 -1.93 6.85 14.65
C GLU A 26 -0.40 6.87 14.62
N VAL A 27 0.24 6.48 15.72
CA VAL A 27 1.71 6.38 15.77
C VAL A 27 2.21 5.37 14.75
N TYR A 28 1.60 4.19 14.69
CA TYR A 28 1.97 3.14 13.73
C TYR A 28 1.97 3.64 12.29
N PHE A 29 0.88 4.27 11.84
CA PHE A 29 0.77 4.78 10.48
C PHE A 29 1.76 5.91 10.16
N ASN A 30 2.24 6.61 11.17
CA ASN A 30 3.23 7.68 10.99
C ASN A 30 4.68 7.20 10.99
N ILE A 31 4.96 5.95 11.41
CA ILE A 31 6.35 5.46 11.51
C ILE A 31 6.68 4.30 10.58
N ILE A 32 5.68 3.55 10.08
CA ILE A 32 5.95 2.40 9.21
C ILE A 32 6.41 2.82 7.82
N GLU A 33 7.14 1.91 7.17
CA GLU A 33 7.54 2.06 5.78
C GLU A 33 6.38 1.66 4.85
N TRP A 34 6.00 2.58 3.97
CA TRP A 34 4.93 2.42 2.98
C TRP A 34 5.45 2.15 1.56
N GLY A 35 6.74 2.30 1.33
CA GLY A 35 7.39 2.13 0.04
C GLY A 35 8.91 2.24 0.21
N PRO A 36 9.69 2.16 -0.86
CA PRO A 36 11.14 2.32 -0.79
C PRO A 36 11.53 3.70 -0.22
N ASN A 37 11.99 3.74 1.03
CA ASN A 37 12.32 4.97 1.77
C ASN A 37 11.14 5.95 1.94
N VAL A 38 9.90 5.46 1.97
CA VAL A 38 8.68 6.26 2.21
C VAL A 38 8.15 5.90 3.60
N TYR A 39 8.20 6.82 4.54
CA TYR A 39 7.83 6.62 5.94
C TYR A 39 6.66 7.52 6.35
N GLY A 40 5.70 6.93 7.00
CA GLY A 40 4.51 7.63 7.46
C GLY A 40 3.46 7.88 6.38
N ILE A 41 2.20 7.97 6.82
CA ILE A 41 1.04 8.08 5.93
C ILE A 41 1.03 9.40 5.14
N GLY A 42 1.58 10.47 5.71
CA GLY A 42 1.67 11.78 5.04
C GLY A 42 2.56 11.71 3.79
N GLU A 43 3.75 11.11 3.94
CA GLU A 43 4.67 10.91 2.82
C GLU A 43 4.10 9.90 1.81
N ALA A 44 3.49 8.82 2.29
CA ALA A 44 2.89 7.79 1.46
C ALA A 44 1.76 8.35 0.57
N SER A 45 0.85 9.15 1.12
CA SER A 45 -0.24 9.73 0.35
C SER A 45 0.25 10.66 -0.77
N THR A 46 1.30 11.42 -0.50
CA THR A 46 1.95 12.27 -1.51
C THR A 46 2.70 11.42 -2.54
N PHE A 47 3.44 10.40 -2.10
CA PHE A 47 4.22 9.53 -2.98
C PHE A 47 3.36 8.76 -3.98
N TYR A 48 2.23 8.20 -3.53
CA TYR A 48 1.36 7.37 -4.37
C TYR A 48 0.32 8.17 -5.16
N PHE A 49 -0.23 9.24 -4.56
CA PHE A 49 -1.45 9.88 -5.07
C PHE A 49 -1.36 11.39 -5.19
N GLU A 50 -0.25 12.02 -4.78
CA GLU A 50 -0.06 13.49 -4.76
C GLU A 50 -1.16 14.21 -3.96
N LYS A 51 -1.63 13.57 -2.88
CA LYS A 51 -2.70 14.05 -2.00
C LYS A 51 -2.24 14.16 -0.56
N SER A 52 -2.95 14.96 0.23
CA SER A 52 -2.88 14.87 1.69
C SER A 52 -3.62 13.63 2.21
N PRO A 53 -3.29 13.10 3.40
CA PRO A 53 -3.99 11.94 3.98
C PRO A 53 -5.50 12.13 4.10
N SER A 54 -5.97 13.35 4.34
CA SER A 54 -7.40 13.69 4.46
C SER A 54 -8.17 13.65 3.14
N GLU A 55 -7.47 13.67 2.01
CA GLU A 55 -8.04 13.64 0.66
C GLU A 55 -8.05 12.23 0.05
N LEU A 56 -7.50 11.25 0.77
CA LEU A 56 -7.47 9.87 0.29
C LEU A 56 -8.90 9.31 0.18
N THR A 57 -9.18 8.70 -0.95
CA THR A 57 -10.41 7.93 -1.15
C THR A 57 -10.35 6.60 -0.38
N LEU A 58 -11.51 5.99 -0.14
CA LEU A 58 -11.53 4.69 0.52
C LEU A 58 -10.74 3.62 -0.25
N ASN A 59 -10.81 3.62 -1.58
CA ASN A 59 -10.04 2.67 -2.39
C ASN A 59 -8.53 2.88 -2.23
N GLU A 60 -8.08 4.12 -2.17
CA GLU A 60 -6.66 4.45 -1.91
C GLU A 60 -6.24 4.01 -0.50
N CYS A 61 -7.10 4.20 0.51
CA CYS A 61 -6.87 3.69 1.86
C CYS A 61 -6.80 2.16 1.90
N LEU A 62 -7.70 1.46 1.20
CA LEU A 62 -7.70 -0.01 1.10
C LEU A 62 -6.41 -0.51 0.42
N TYR A 63 -5.99 0.14 -0.66
CA TYR A 63 -4.74 -0.17 -1.33
C TYR A 63 -3.54 0.01 -0.37
N LEU A 64 -3.44 1.15 0.31
CA LEU A 64 -2.37 1.38 1.29
C LEU A 64 -2.37 0.31 2.39
N ALA A 65 -3.52 -0.03 2.95
CA ALA A 65 -3.62 -1.11 3.93
C ALA A 65 -3.13 -2.46 3.38
N ASN A 66 -3.36 -2.73 2.10
CA ASN A 66 -2.94 -3.96 1.43
C ASN A 66 -1.44 -4.06 1.17
N ILE A 67 -0.72 -2.95 1.03
CA ILE A 67 0.72 -2.99 0.75
C ILE A 67 1.59 -3.10 2.00
N ILE A 68 1.06 -2.85 3.20
CA ILE A 68 1.81 -2.88 4.47
C ILE A 68 2.70 -4.13 4.62
N PRO A 69 2.26 -5.36 4.29
CA PRO A 69 3.11 -6.54 4.46
C PRO A 69 4.33 -6.59 3.54
N SER A 70 4.31 -5.86 2.42
CA SER A 70 5.41 -5.85 1.44
C SER A 70 5.49 -4.51 0.67
N PRO A 71 5.71 -3.38 1.33
CA PRO A 71 5.59 -2.06 0.72
C PRO A 71 6.61 -1.81 -0.40
N LYS A 72 7.80 -2.38 -0.30
CA LYS A 72 8.86 -2.28 -1.34
C LYS A 72 8.49 -2.99 -2.65
N LYS A 73 7.48 -3.85 -2.63
CA LYS A 73 7.02 -4.60 -3.80
C LYS A 73 5.81 -3.95 -4.50
N PHE A 74 5.47 -2.72 -4.19
CA PHE A 74 4.30 -2.03 -4.74
C PHE A 74 4.27 -2.01 -6.27
N MET A 75 5.42 -1.84 -6.92
CA MET A 75 5.56 -1.77 -8.38
C MET A 75 4.95 -2.97 -9.12
N TYR A 76 5.01 -4.17 -8.51
CA TYR A 76 4.45 -5.38 -9.12
C TYR A 76 2.91 -5.38 -9.19
N GLN A 77 2.28 -4.52 -8.40
CA GLN A 77 0.82 -4.43 -8.34
C GLN A 77 0.24 -3.54 -9.44
N PHE A 78 1.06 -2.76 -10.12
CA PHE A 78 0.67 -1.84 -11.18
C PHE A 78 1.15 -2.29 -12.56
N ASN A 79 0.42 -1.87 -13.59
CA ASN A 79 0.87 -1.96 -14.97
C ASN A 79 1.76 -0.75 -15.34
N SER A 80 2.29 -0.74 -16.58
CA SER A 80 3.14 0.35 -17.09
C SER A 80 2.47 1.73 -17.11
N GLU A 81 1.15 1.77 -17.10
CA GLU A 81 0.36 3.01 -17.11
C GLU A 81 0.09 3.56 -15.69
N GLY A 82 0.42 2.76 -14.65
CA GLY A 82 0.15 3.10 -13.26
C GLY A 82 -1.23 2.67 -12.78
N ASN A 83 -1.94 1.82 -13.54
CA ASN A 83 -3.22 1.25 -13.12
C ASN A 83 -2.99 -0.05 -12.33
N LEU A 84 -3.84 -0.29 -11.33
CA LEU A 84 -3.77 -1.47 -10.50
C LEU A 84 -4.12 -2.74 -11.30
N LYS A 85 -3.32 -3.80 -11.15
CA LYS A 85 -3.56 -5.08 -11.80
C LYS A 85 -4.74 -5.83 -11.16
N SER A 86 -5.37 -6.71 -11.94
CA SER A 86 -6.58 -7.44 -11.55
C SER A 86 -6.47 -8.19 -10.22
N PHE A 87 -5.33 -8.81 -9.92
CA PHE A 87 -5.14 -9.55 -8.67
C PHE A 87 -5.16 -8.61 -7.44
N ALA A 88 -4.61 -7.41 -7.57
CA ALA A 88 -4.61 -6.41 -6.50
C ALA A 88 -6.02 -5.80 -6.33
N ILE A 89 -6.72 -5.52 -7.44
CA ILE A 89 -8.13 -5.09 -7.42
C ILE A 89 -9.00 -6.13 -6.70
N ASN A 90 -8.81 -7.42 -6.99
CA ASN A 90 -9.58 -8.49 -6.36
C ASN A 90 -9.34 -8.56 -4.85
N ARG A 91 -8.11 -8.30 -4.41
CA ARG A 91 -7.76 -8.24 -2.98
C ARG A 91 -8.43 -7.06 -2.27
N ASP A 92 -8.41 -5.88 -2.88
CA ASP A 92 -9.09 -4.69 -2.35
C ASP A 92 -10.61 -4.92 -2.29
N ARG A 93 -11.19 -5.54 -3.33
CA ARG A 93 -12.60 -5.93 -3.34
C ARG A 93 -12.95 -6.91 -2.22
N LEU A 94 -12.07 -7.87 -1.94
CA LEU A 94 -12.27 -8.81 -0.83
C LEU A 94 -12.31 -8.09 0.52
N LEU A 95 -11.37 -7.17 0.78
CA LEU A 95 -11.36 -6.37 2.01
C LEU A 95 -12.62 -5.53 2.14
N LYS A 96 -13.01 -4.85 1.08
CA LYS A 96 -14.25 -4.08 1.04
C LYS A 96 -15.46 -4.95 1.42
N ASN A 97 -15.58 -6.14 0.84
CA ASN A 97 -16.67 -7.05 1.13
C ASN A 97 -16.68 -7.53 2.61
N ILE A 98 -15.50 -7.71 3.20
CA ILE A 98 -15.38 -8.04 4.62
C ILE A 98 -15.85 -6.88 5.49
N MET A 99 -15.47 -5.65 5.17
CA MET A 99 -15.86 -4.44 5.90
C MET A 99 -17.37 -4.20 5.80
N MET A 100 -17.98 -4.42 4.61
CA MET A 100 -19.43 -4.35 4.41
C MET A 100 -20.16 -5.40 5.27
N ARG A 101 -19.71 -6.66 5.26
CA ARG A 101 -20.31 -7.72 6.09
C ARG A 101 -20.23 -7.44 7.60
N ARG A 102 -19.21 -6.70 8.03
CA ARG A 102 -19.04 -6.28 9.43
C ARG A 102 -19.81 -5.00 9.77
N GLY A 103 -20.55 -4.42 8.81
CA GLY A 103 -21.28 -3.17 9.01
C GLY A 103 -20.40 -1.93 9.19
N ILE A 104 -19.11 -2.01 8.82
CA ILE A 104 -18.16 -0.88 8.88
C ILE A 104 -18.41 0.07 7.70
N LEU A 105 -18.78 -0.49 6.55
CA LEU A 105 -19.11 0.27 5.35
C LEU A 105 -20.60 0.09 5.01
N VAL A 106 -21.24 1.18 4.63
CA VAL A 106 -22.58 1.18 4.05
C VAL A 106 -22.47 0.99 2.54
N SER A 107 -23.40 0.27 1.92
CA SER A 107 -23.40 -0.10 0.51
C SER A 107 -23.70 1.07 -0.45
N ASP A 108 -22.98 2.16 -0.34
CA ASP A 108 -23.01 3.22 -1.34
C ASP A 108 -21.92 2.96 -2.38
N ASP A 109 -22.30 2.37 -3.51
CA ASP A 109 -21.37 1.92 -4.55
C ASP A 109 -20.65 3.05 -5.28
N THR A 110 -21.13 4.28 -5.20
CA THR A 110 -20.59 5.40 -5.98
C THR A 110 -19.20 5.83 -5.54
N LEU A 111 -18.87 5.71 -4.26
CA LEU A 111 -17.55 6.05 -3.71
C LEU A 111 -16.46 4.99 -4.00
N TYR A 112 -16.86 3.81 -4.52
CA TYR A 112 -15.98 2.65 -4.66
C TYR A 112 -15.57 2.32 -6.09
N GLN A 113 -16.09 3.05 -7.07
CA GLN A 113 -15.96 2.71 -8.50
C GLN A 113 -14.75 3.36 -9.18
N MET A 114 -14.03 4.24 -8.53
CA MET A 114 -12.87 4.85 -9.16
C MET A 114 -11.68 3.89 -9.20
N PRO A 115 -11.10 3.62 -10.39
CA PRO A 115 -9.89 2.83 -10.50
C PRO A 115 -8.75 3.52 -9.74
N ILE A 116 -7.99 2.77 -8.95
CA ILE A 116 -6.79 3.29 -8.31
C ILE A 116 -5.72 3.48 -9.39
N GLN A 117 -5.25 4.69 -9.50
CA GLN A 117 -4.16 5.06 -10.37
C GLN A 117 -3.09 5.79 -9.56
N VAL A 118 -1.88 5.28 -9.58
CA VAL A 118 -0.76 5.99 -8.99
C VAL A 118 -0.32 7.14 -9.88
N THR A 119 0.08 8.22 -9.25
CA THR A 119 0.54 9.44 -9.89
C THR A 119 1.99 9.75 -9.48
N GLY A 120 2.52 10.86 -9.92
CA GLY A 120 3.75 11.45 -9.44
C GLY A 120 4.94 10.50 -9.34
N VAL A 121 5.57 10.50 -8.18
CA VAL A 121 6.82 9.78 -7.92
C VAL A 121 6.64 8.27 -8.06
N ALA A 122 5.57 7.68 -7.52
CA ALA A 122 5.31 6.25 -7.61
C ALA A 122 5.18 5.77 -9.08
N LYS A 123 4.55 6.58 -9.93
CA LYS A 123 4.43 6.29 -11.36
C LYS A 123 5.79 6.31 -12.08
N SER A 124 6.69 7.20 -11.70
CA SER A 124 8.04 7.26 -12.27
C SER A 124 8.86 6.01 -11.94
N PHE A 125 8.74 5.48 -10.70
CA PHE A 125 9.36 4.22 -10.31
C PHE A 125 8.90 3.04 -11.16
N ILE A 126 7.60 2.96 -11.46
CA ILE A 126 7.03 1.90 -12.31
C ILE A 126 7.61 1.97 -13.73
N LYS A 127 7.67 3.16 -14.32
CA LYS A 127 8.22 3.36 -15.68
C LYS A 127 9.69 3.00 -15.76
N THR A 128 10.50 3.41 -14.80
CA THR A 128 11.94 3.11 -14.78
C THR A 128 12.18 1.60 -14.76
N LYS A 129 11.45 0.86 -13.94
CA LYS A 129 11.60 -0.60 -13.86
C LYS A 129 11.21 -1.32 -15.15
N VAL A 130 10.20 -0.86 -15.87
CA VAL A 130 9.82 -1.43 -17.17
C VAL A 130 10.95 -1.24 -18.19
N LEU A 131 11.59 -0.07 -18.21
CA LEU A 131 12.73 0.22 -19.09
C LEU A 131 13.95 -0.65 -18.76
N ASP A 132 14.26 -0.88 -17.49
CA ASP A 132 15.37 -1.75 -17.08
C ASP A 132 15.11 -3.22 -17.48
N THR A 133 13.88 -3.69 -17.39
CA THR A 133 13.50 -5.05 -17.82
C THR A 133 13.65 -5.22 -19.35
N ILE A 134 13.23 -4.22 -20.13
CA ILE A 134 13.36 -4.24 -21.59
C ILE A 134 14.84 -4.22 -22.03
N LYS A 135 15.70 -3.48 -21.34
CA LYS A 135 17.14 -3.45 -21.63
C LYS A 135 17.82 -4.79 -21.37
N ILE A 136 17.43 -5.52 -20.33
CA ILE A 136 17.97 -6.84 -20.01
C ILE A 136 17.58 -7.85 -21.08
N ASP A 137 16.34 -7.81 -21.56
CA ASP A 137 15.88 -8.71 -22.64
C ASP A 137 16.57 -8.41 -23.99
N SER A 138 16.86 -7.15 -24.29
CA SER A 138 17.56 -6.78 -25.54
C SER A 138 19.04 -7.16 -25.52
N THR A 139 19.73 -7.10 -24.37
CA THR A 139 21.14 -7.53 -24.25
C THR A 139 21.31 -9.06 -24.33
N SER A 140 20.29 -9.83 -23.94
CA SER A 140 20.32 -11.29 -24.06
C SER A 140 20.09 -11.82 -25.50
N ILE A 141 19.67 -10.96 -26.43
CA ILE A 141 19.46 -11.32 -27.85
C ILE A 141 20.71 -11.07 -28.67
N GLU A 142 21.61 -10.17 -28.28
CA GLU A 142 22.85 -9.87 -29.02
C GLU A 142 23.99 -10.87 -28.79
N GLU A 143 23.87 -11.81 -27.84
CA GLU A 143 24.89 -12.85 -27.57
C GLU A 143 24.71 -14.13 -28.38
N PHE A 144 23.81 -14.18 -29.38
CA PHE A 144 23.56 -15.35 -30.23
C PHE A 144 23.75 -15.11 -31.75
N ASP A 145 24.63 -14.21 -32.15
CA ASP A 145 25.10 -14.14 -33.52
C ASP A 145 26.55 -14.70 -33.63
N PHE A 146 26.66 -15.82 -34.33
CA PHE A 146 27.88 -16.54 -34.67
C PHE A 146 28.78 -15.77 -35.65
#